data_18a4b2c4804965ae0d947fe5b0644102
#
_entry.id   18a4b2c4804965ae0d947fe5b0644102
#
_cell.length_a   1.000
_cell.length_b   1.000
_cell.length_c   1.000
_cell.angle_alpha   90.00
_cell.angle_beta   90.00
_cell.angle_gamma   90.00
#
_symmetry.space_group_name_H-M   'P 1'
#
loop_
_entity.id
_entity.type
_entity.pdbx_description
1 polymer ?
#
loop_
_entity_poly.entity_id
_entity_poly.type
_entity_poly.pdbx_seq_one_letter_code
_entity_poly.pdbx_strand_id
1 'polypeptide(L)'
;MAASTLPSSGQDCNTFVSKNPFSKQQLSACKSFSSSAALFRAIFQDHFFLLALSSLRSIVISTVKRMLDCCNPRNATVYVCPKCNRYKSVPFTCKSRFCPSCGSLYNKQRASSMAEHMFSVNHRHIVFTIPDSLRHYFLEDRSLLNLLFQASYETFSCLISSVYPKLDVRPGMISVCHTFSRSSDWNPHIHMIATMGGITKYGKWFRVSYIPFDKLRLVYQDRLLSLLRNALGPSFQSEADLLYKLYPDGFYVRGPKPPASVSHSVKALVKYVTRYIGRPCIASSRIDGYDGQFVYFHYTEHSDDKPRYEKLSAFSFILRLIQHIPDKNFKMLRYYGIYQSTAAKSERVMKALRTGQVTYLYSPSLHNERVWFSHWRGASIRSFNVDPVQCPCCNTKMLPLFYVKNGIGYWATDSRLGQRIGPMNIPRGFHNTSCFGEAFPLL
;
A
#
# COMPACT_ATOMS: atom_id res chain seq x y z
N MET A 1 -37.70 -18.73 51.06
CA MET A 1 -38.80 -19.05 50.16
C MET A 1 -38.75 -18.11 48.96
N ALA A 2 -39.02 -18.64 47.79
CA ALA A 2 -39.11 -18.03 46.49
C ALA A 2 -37.78 -17.87 45.74
N ALA A 3 -37.44 -18.91 45.00
CA ALA A 3 -36.59 -18.91 43.83
C ALA A 3 -37.31 -18.22 42.67
N SER A 4 -36.71 -17.23 42.04
CA SER A 4 -37.17 -16.71 40.75
C SER A 4 -36.22 -17.15 39.67
N THR A 5 -36.74 -17.97 38.81
CA THR A 5 -36.21 -18.50 37.55
C THR A 5 -35.89 -17.37 36.57
N LEU A 6 -34.64 -17.38 36.06
CA LEU A 6 -34.25 -16.60 34.89
C LEU A 6 -34.81 -17.25 33.60
N PRO A 7 -35.35 -16.48 32.68
CA PRO A 7 -35.71 -17.01 31.37
C PRO A 7 -34.47 -17.08 30.45
N SER A 8 -34.22 -18.25 29.92
CA SER A 8 -33.35 -18.48 28.79
C SER A 8 -33.97 -17.82 27.54
N SER A 9 -33.42 -16.73 27.08
CA SER A 9 -33.70 -16.20 25.74
C SER A 9 -32.43 -16.31 24.91
N GLY A 10 -32.37 -17.37 24.13
CA GLY A 10 -31.54 -17.42 22.93
C GLY A 10 -32.02 -16.30 21.99
N GLN A 11 -31.28 -15.21 21.97
CA GLN A 11 -31.41 -14.25 20.88
C GLN A 11 -30.36 -14.60 19.83
N ASP A 12 -30.89 -15.11 18.72
CA ASP A 12 -30.20 -15.24 17.45
C ASP A 12 -29.46 -13.93 17.12
N CYS A 13 -28.13 -14.00 17.03
CA CYS A 13 -27.31 -13.02 16.40
C CYS A 13 -27.58 -13.02 14.88
N ASN A 14 -28.76 -12.61 14.47
CA ASN A 14 -29.10 -12.38 13.09
C ASN A 14 -28.51 -11.02 12.66
N THR A 15 -27.26 -11.11 12.10
CA THR A 15 -26.80 -10.40 10.90
C THR A 15 -27.66 -9.21 10.44
N PHE A 16 -27.37 -8.03 10.98
CA PHE A 16 -27.62 -6.80 10.25
C PHE A 16 -26.59 -6.68 9.10
N VAL A 17 -26.79 -7.47 8.06
CA VAL A 17 -26.24 -7.18 6.73
C VAL A 17 -27.03 -5.98 6.23
N SER A 18 -26.44 -4.78 6.29
CA SER A 18 -27.02 -3.60 5.65
C SER A 18 -27.15 -3.93 4.16
N LYS A 19 -28.37 -4.11 3.69
CA LYS A 19 -28.66 -4.47 2.29
C LYS A 19 -28.06 -3.37 1.41
N ASN A 20 -27.33 -3.80 0.38
CA ASN A 20 -26.84 -2.92 -0.68
C ASN A 20 -28.04 -2.11 -1.22
N PRO A 21 -28.02 -0.76 -1.17
CA PRO A 21 -29.14 0.07 -1.60
C PRO A 21 -29.34 0.08 -3.12
N PHE A 22 -28.35 -0.39 -3.88
CA PHE A 22 -28.48 -0.50 -5.32
C PHE A 22 -29.49 -1.60 -5.66
N SER A 23 -30.49 -1.24 -6.46
CA SER A 23 -31.53 -2.21 -6.85
C SER A 23 -30.93 -3.38 -7.62
N LYS A 24 -31.57 -4.56 -7.52
CA LYS A 24 -31.17 -5.71 -8.33
C LYS A 24 -31.14 -5.38 -9.82
N GLN A 25 -32.07 -4.54 -10.28
CA GLN A 25 -32.15 -4.09 -11.66
C GLN A 25 -30.95 -3.22 -12.07
N GLN A 26 -30.45 -2.35 -11.18
CA GLN A 26 -29.25 -1.56 -11.44
C GLN A 26 -27.99 -2.42 -11.52
N LEU A 27 -27.87 -3.41 -10.65
CA LEU A 27 -26.74 -4.34 -10.67
C LEU A 27 -26.85 -5.38 -11.80
N SER A 28 -28.04 -5.76 -12.22
CA SER A 28 -28.23 -6.67 -13.37
C SER A 28 -27.88 -6.03 -14.70
N ALA A 29 -27.94 -4.70 -14.80
CA ALA A 29 -27.48 -3.96 -15.98
C ALA A 29 -25.94 -3.85 -16.06
N CYS A 30 -25.21 -4.22 -14.98
CA CYS A 30 -23.76 -4.17 -14.96
C CYS A 30 -23.16 -5.28 -15.83
N LYS A 31 -22.06 -4.97 -16.49
CA LYS A 31 -21.26 -5.95 -17.24
C LYS A 31 -20.71 -7.02 -16.28
N SER A 32 -20.75 -8.28 -16.70
CA SER A 32 -20.14 -9.35 -15.92
C SER A 32 -18.65 -9.47 -16.20
N PHE A 33 -17.85 -9.72 -15.16
CA PHE A 33 -16.40 -9.82 -15.23
C PHE A 33 -15.91 -11.06 -14.48
N SER A 34 -14.82 -11.65 -14.96
CA SER A 34 -14.22 -12.84 -14.33
C SER A 34 -13.63 -12.56 -12.94
N SER A 35 -13.37 -11.30 -12.63
CA SER A 35 -12.86 -10.88 -11.30
C SER A 35 -12.98 -9.38 -11.08
N SER A 36 -12.91 -8.94 -9.83
CA SER A 36 -12.88 -7.52 -9.45
C SER A 36 -11.67 -6.76 -10.09
N ALA A 37 -10.56 -7.43 -10.33
CA ALA A 37 -9.41 -6.82 -11.00
C ALA A 37 -9.65 -6.65 -12.51
N ALA A 38 -10.41 -7.55 -13.14
CA ALA A 38 -10.83 -7.42 -14.52
C ALA A 38 -11.83 -6.26 -14.66
N LEU A 39 -12.81 -6.18 -13.77
CA LEU A 39 -13.74 -5.07 -13.66
C LEU A 39 -13.01 -3.72 -13.54
N PHE A 40 -12.06 -3.61 -12.62
CA PHE A 40 -11.27 -2.40 -12.43
C PHE A 40 -10.54 -1.98 -13.72
N ARG A 41 -9.92 -2.93 -14.42
CA ARG A 41 -9.23 -2.64 -15.69
C ARG A 41 -10.18 -2.22 -16.80
N ALA A 42 -11.34 -2.85 -16.90
CA ALA A 42 -12.34 -2.52 -17.91
C ALA A 42 -12.85 -1.08 -17.77
N ILE A 43 -13.10 -0.59 -16.54
CA ILE A 43 -13.48 0.80 -16.29
C ILE A 43 -12.43 1.76 -16.90
N PHE A 44 -11.15 1.49 -16.67
CA PHE A 44 -10.08 2.32 -17.24
C PHE A 44 -9.91 2.14 -18.75
N GLN A 45 -10.11 0.95 -19.28
CA GLN A 45 -9.96 0.67 -20.70
C GLN A 45 -11.02 1.36 -21.53
N ASP A 46 -12.29 1.30 -21.09
CA ASP A 46 -13.41 1.93 -21.79
C ASP A 46 -13.27 3.47 -21.86
N HIS A 47 -12.58 4.07 -20.89
CA HIS A 47 -12.41 5.54 -20.80
C HIS A 47 -10.97 6.03 -21.05
N PHE A 48 -10.06 5.15 -21.48
CA PHE A 48 -8.63 5.50 -21.65
C PHE A 48 -8.43 6.64 -22.66
N PHE A 49 -9.22 6.67 -23.73
CA PHE A 49 -9.13 7.71 -24.74
C PHE A 49 -9.39 9.11 -24.15
N LEU A 50 -10.41 9.25 -23.31
CA LEU A 50 -10.73 10.51 -22.63
C LEU A 50 -9.60 10.94 -21.69
N LEU A 51 -8.97 9.99 -21.00
CA LEU A 51 -7.80 10.27 -20.16
C LEU A 51 -6.61 10.74 -20.97
N ALA A 52 -6.40 10.17 -22.15
CA ALA A 52 -5.28 10.53 -23.05
C ALA A 52 -5.44 11.94 -23.62
N LEU A 53 -6.68 12.41 -23.83
CA LEU A 53 -6.99 13.77 -24.28
C LEU A 53 -6.96 14.80 -23.15
N SER A 54 -7.02 14.39 -21.90
CA SER A 54 -7.01 15.28 -20.76
C SER A 54 -5.58 15.76 -20.46
N SER A 55 -5.46 17.02 -19.98
CA SER A 55 -4.17 17.58 -19.53
C SER A 55 -3.70 16.96 -18.21
N LEU A 56 -3.39 15.67 -18.24
CA LEU A 56 -2.92 14.92 -17.07
C LEU A 56 -1.40 14.82 -17.02
N ARG A 57 -0.88 14.66 -15.81
CA ARG A 57 0.55 14.41 -15.60
C ARG A 57 0.99 13.16 -16.39
N SER A 58 2.12 13.23 -17.10
CA SER A 58 2.64 12.14 -17.93
C SER A 58 2.80 10.81 -17.17
N ILE A 59 3.15 10.88 -15.88
CA ILE A 59 3.29 9.70 -15.02
C ILE A 59 1.93 8.99 -14.80
N VAL A 60 0.82 9.72 -14.80
CA VAL A 60 -0.53 9.15 -14.69
C VAL A 60 -0.83 8.32 -15.92
N ILE A 61 -0.72 8.91 -17.10
CA ILE A 61 -0.97 8.23 -18.38
C ILE A 61 -0.09 6.98 -18.50
N SER A 62 1.22 7.10 -18.23
CA SER A 62 2.15 5.97 -18.32
C SER A 62 1.84 4.88 -17.28
N THR A 63 1.36 5.23 -16.08
CA THR A 63 1.00 4.26 -15.05
C THR A 63 -0.30 3.52 -15.40
N VAL A 64 -1.32 4.24 -15.89
CA VAL A 64 -2.57 3.63 -16.35
C VAL A 64 -2.29 2.71 -17.54
N LYS A 65 -1.55 3.17 -18.55
CA LYS A 65 -1.18 2.36 -19.71
C LYS A 65 -0.49 1.05 -19.28
N ARG A 66 0.51 1.12 -18.40
CA ARG A 66 1.17 -0.09 -17.85
C ARG A 66 0.21 -1.00 -17.09
N MET A 67 -0.74 -0.44 -16.36
CA MET A 67 -1.75 -1.22 -15.63
C MET A 67 -2.71 -1.93 -16.58
N LEU A 68 -3.15 -1.28 -17.65
CA LEU A 68 -3.99 -1.88 -18.69
C LEU A 68 -3.26 -3.01 -19.41
N ASP A 69 -1.96 -2.86 -19.61
CA ASP A 69 -1.10 -3.86 -20.27
C ASP A 69 -0.62 -4.97 -19.30
N CYS A 70 -1.01 -4.90 -18.04
CA CYS A 70 -0.63 -5.87 -17.02
C CYS A 70 -1.30 -7.23 -17.25
N CYS A 71 -0.49 -8.29 -17.22
CA CYS A 71 -0.91 -9.65 -17.50
C CYS A 71 -1.44 -9.84 -18.94
N ASN A 72 -1.01 -9.00 -19.87
CA ASN A 72 -1.33 -9.15 -21.28
C ASN A 72 -0.59 -10.37 -21.86
N PRO A 73 -1.29 -11.32 -22.50
CA PRO A 73 -0.66 -12.50 -23.10
C PRO A 73 0.33 -12.18 -24.23
N ARG A 74 0.22 -10.97 -24.83
CA ARG A 74 1.21 -10.48 -25.81
C ARG A 74 2.55 -10.08 -25.19
N ASN A 75 2.65 -10.09 -23.85
CA ASN A 75 3.85 -9.79 -23.07
C ASN A 75 4.04 -10.89 -22.01
N ALA A 76 4.68 -12.00 -22.41
CA ALA A 76 4.75 -13.19 -21.56
C ALA A 76 6.03 -14.00 -21.82
N THR A 77 6.38 -14.86 -20.87
CA THR A 77 7.34 -15.94 -21.10
C THR A 77 6.56 -17.24 -21.32
N VAL A 78 6.90 -17.94 -22.36
CA VAL A 78 6.36 -19.27 -22.66
C VAL A 78 7.33 -20.32 -22.13
N TYR A 79 6.80 -21.23 -21.37
CA TYR A 79 7.50 -22.37 -20.80
C TYR A 79 7.05 -23.67 -21.45
N VAL A 80 7.94 -24.65 -21.54
CA VAL A 80 7.67 -25.99 -22.02
C VAL A 80 7.95 -27.00 -20.90
N CYS A 81 7.08 -28.00 -20.77
CA CYS A 81 7.31 -29.12 -19.85
C CYS A 81 8.19 -30.19 -20.52
N PRO A 82 9.36 -30.53 -19.97
CA PRO A 82 10.23 -31.53 -20.57
C PRO A 82 9.67 -32.96 -20.48
N LYS A 83 8.66 -33.22 -19.63
CA LYS A 83 8.07 -34.55 -19.44
C LYS A 83 6.86 -34.81 -20.33
N CYS A 84 5.97 -33.82 -20.49
CA CYS A 84 4.71 -34.01 -21.21
C CYS A 84 4.54 -33.05 -22.42
N ASN A 85 5.58 -32.32 -22.78
CA ASN A 85 5.61 -31.37 -23.90
C ASN A 85 4.51 -30.29 -23.91
N ARG A 86 3.84 -30.07 -22.77
CA ARG A 86 2.84 -29.01 -22.67
C ARG A 86 3.48 -27.65 -22.52
N TYR A 87 2.85 -26.66 -23.11
CA TYR A 87 3.26 -25.28 -23.04
C TYR A 87 2.41 -24.51 -22.03
N LYS A 88 3.03 -23.52 -21.36
CA LYS A 88 2.38 -22.61 -20.45
C LYS A 88 2.90 -21.20 -20.68
N SER A 89 2.00 -20.26 -20.93
CA SER A 89 2.36 -18.85 -21.01
C SER A 89 2.19 -18.18 -19.64
N VAL A 90 3.21 -17.42 -19.23
CA VAL A 90 3.21 -16.66 -17.98
C VAL A 90 3.41 -15.19 -18.32
N PRO A 91 2.34 -14.37 -18.24
CA PRO A 91 2.40 -12.98 -18.65
C PRO A 91 3.24 -12.13 -17.70
N PHE A 92 3.82 -11.05 -18.23
CA PHE A 92 4.56 -10.07 -17.42
C PHE A 92 3.61 -9.21 -16.60
N THR A 93 4.08 -8.82 -15.42
CA THR A 93 3.34 -7.97 -14.49
C THR A 93 3.87 -6.54 -14.55
N CYS A 94 3.01 -5.54 -14.36
CA CYS A 94 3.39 -4.13 -14.42
C CYS A 94 4.15 -3.63 -13.18
N LYS A 95 4.18 -4.40 -12.08
CA LYS A 95 4.80 -4.05 -10.79
C LYS A 95 4.31 -2.71 -10.19
N SER A 96 3.19 -2.19 -10.66
CA SER A 96 2.64 -0.92 -10.20
C SER A 96 1.80 -1.11 -8.94
N ARG A 97 1.93 -0.18 -7.99
CA ARG A 97 1.03 -0.12 -6.81
C ARG A 97 -0.41 0.20 -7.19
N PHE A 98 -0.60 0.91 -8.29
CA PHE A 98 -1.92 1.29 -8.78
C PHE A 98 -2.68 0.12 -9.39
N CYS A 99 -1.98 -0.89 -9.87
CA CYS A 99 -2.59 -2.11 -10.40
C CYS A 99 -3.16 -2.96 -9.26
N PRO A 100 -4.43 -3.37 -9.30
CA PRO A 100 -5.05 -4.18 -8.23
C PRO A 100 -4.33 -5.51 -8.01
N SER A 101 -3.87 -6.16 -9.07
CA SER A 101 -3.12 -7.42 -8.98
C SER A 101 -1.71 -7.24 -8.44
N CYS A 102 -0.94 -6.29 -9.00
CA CYS A 102 0.46 -6.07 -8.61
C CYS A 102 0.60 -5.36 -7.27
N GLY A 103 -0.35 -4.49 -6.90
CA GLY A 103 -0.32 -3.73 -5.66
C GLY A 103 -0.31 -4.62 -4.42
N SER A 104 -1.09 -5.69 -4.41
CA SER A 104 -1.10 -6.66 -3.30
C SER A 104 0.26 -7.32 -3.10
N LEU A 105 0.89 -7.77 -4.19
CA LEU A 105 2.23 -8.38 -4.14
C LEU A 105 3.29 -7.37 -3.67
N TYR A 106 3.27 -6.18 -4.24
CA TYR A 106 4.18 -5.09 -3.84
C TYR A 106 4.10 -4.82 -2.32
N ASN A 107 2.89 -4.83 -1.77
CA ASN A 107 2.67 -4.57 -0.35
C ASN A 107 3.28 -5.65 0.54
N LYS A 108 3.09 -6.92 0.19
CA LYS A 108 3.67 -8.06 0.92
C LYS A 108 5.19 -8.02 0.89
N GLN A 109 5.78 -7.74 -0.27
CA GLN A 109 7.24 -7.59 -0.43
C GLN A 109 7.81 -6.47 0.45
N ARG A 110 7.16 -5.30 0.44
CA ARG A 110 7.59 -4.15 1.24
C ARG A 110 7.46 -4.39 2.72
N ALA A 111 6.37 -5.00 3.16
CA ALA A 111 6.16 -5.30 4.58
C ALA A 111 7.20 -6.29 5.11
N SER A 112 7.50 -7.34 4.35
CA SER A 112 8.53 -8.32 4.72
C SER A 112 9.92 -7.67 4.80
N SER A 113 10.29 -6.88 3.77
CA SER A 113 11.56 -6.14 3.78
C SER A 113 11.69 -5.15 4.93
N MET A 114 10.59 -4.49 5.32
CA MET A 114 10.60 -3.55 6.43
C MET A 114 10.77 -4.25 7.76
N ALA A 115 10.08 -5.37 7.97
CA ALA A 115 10.13 -6.12 9.21
C ALA A 115 11.54 -6.58 9.59
N GLU A 116 12.38 -6.92 8.61
CA GLU A 116 13.77 -7.30 8.86
C GLU A 116 14.64 -6.18 9.43
N HIS A 117 14.30 -4.93 9.12
CA HIS A 117 15.07 -3.77 9.58
C HIS A 117 14.52 -3.19 10.88
N MET A 118 13.40 -3.71 11.39
CA MET A 118 12.83 -3.25 12.64
C MET A 118 13.50 -3.92 13.83
N PHE A 119 13.59 -3.19 14.94
CA PHE A 119 14.03 -3.74 16.21
C PHE A 119 12.89 -4.40 16.97
N SER A 120 13.22 -5.40 17.77
CA SER A 120 12.29 -6.11 18.67
C SER A 120 11.99 -5.27 19.91
N VAL A 121 11.35 -4.12 19.70
CA VAL A 121 10.93 -3.17 20.73
C VAL A 121 9.47 -2.78 20.53
N ASN A 122 8.85 -2.16 21.52
CA ASN A 122 7.49 -1.67 21.36
C ASN A 122 7.41 -0.54 20.34
N HIS A 123 6.41 -0.61 19.47
CA HIS A 123 6.11 0.41 18.49
C HIS A 123 4.72 1.00 18.69
N ARG A 124 4.55 2.24 18.30
CA ARG A 124 3.27 2.94 18.28
C ARG A 124 2.93 3.39 16.88
N HIS A 125 1.71 3.13 16.48
CA HIS A 125 1.15 3.72 15.26
C HIS A 125 0.62 5.12 15.59
N ILE A 126 1.02 6.11 14.80
CA ILE A 126 0.62 7.50 14.92
C ILE A 126 0.16 7.97 13.55
N VAL A 127 -0.95 8.69 13.51
CA VAL A 127 -1.50 9.26 12.28
C VAL A 127 -1.52 10.77 12.40
N PHE A 128 -0.85 11.45 11.49
CA PHE A 128 -0.81 12.91 11.37
C PHE A 128 -1.69 13.32 10.21
N THR A 129 -2.70 14.14 10.49
CA THR A 129 -3.65 14.63 9.47
C THR A 129 -3.56 16.13 9.34
N ILE A 130 -4.12 16.65 8.26
CA ILE A 130 -4.21 18.09 8.00
C ILE A 130 -5.67 18.52 7.87
N PRO A 131 -5.99 19.81 8.16
CA PRO A 131 -7.30 20.39 7.88
C PRO A 131 -7.67 20.29 6.40
N ASP A 132 -8.98 20.28 6.13
CA ASP A 132 -9.51 20.18 4.76
C ASP A 132 -9.08 21.38 3.90
N SER A 133 -9.04 22.56 4.50
CA SER A 133 -8.61 23.80 3.85
C SER A 133 -7.18 23.74 3.31
N LEU A 134 -6.29 22.98 3.91
CA LEU A 134 -4.91 22.83 3.44
C LEU A 134 -4.75 21.82 2.29
N ARG A 135 -5.74 20.95 2.05
CA ARG A 135 -5.57 19.82 1.13
C ARG A 135 -5.30 20.22 -0.31
N HIS A 136 -5.86 21.33 -0.77
CA HIS A 136 -5.69 21.82 -2.14
C HIS A 136 -4.24 22.18 -2.46
N TYR A 137 -3.49 22.82 -1.54
CA TYR A 137 -2.07 23.11 -1.73
C TYR A 137 -1.24 21.86 -2.10
N PHE A 138 -1.51 20.77 -1.41
CA PHE A 138 -0.81 19.48 -1.66
C PHE A 138 -1.29 18.76 -2.93
N LEU A 139 -2.45 19.13 -3.48
CA LEU A 139 -2.92 18.62 -4.76
C LEU A 139 -2.32 19.41 -5.92
N GLU A 140 -2.22 20.73 -5.79
CA GLU A 140 -1.65 21.64 -6.77
C GLU A 140 -0.13 21.50 -6.86
N ASP A 141 0.56 21.58 -5.72
CA ASP A 141 1.98 21.30 -5.64
C ASP A 141 2.27 20.05 -4.79
N ARG A 142 2.51 18.94 -5.46
CA ARG A 142 2.79 17.65 -4.81
C ARG A 142 4.14 17.59 -4.13
N SER A 143 5.05 18.51 -4.41
CA SER A 143 6.33 18.60 -3.72
C SER A 143 6.13 18.90 -2.23
N LEU A 144 5.05 19.62 -1.88
CA LEU A 144 4.66 19.92 -0.50
C LEU A 144 4.36 18.67 0.33
N LEU A 145 4.01 17.52 -0.29
CA LEU A 145 3.89 16.25 0.43
C LEU A 145 5.17 15.87 1.20
N ASN A 146 6.33 16.40 0.79
CA ASN A 146 7.58 16.21 1.52
C ASN A 146 7.54 16.90 2.89
N LEU A 147 6.83 18.02 3.00
CA LEU A 147 6.71 18.78 4.25
C LEU A 147 5.88 18.02 5.29
N LEU A 148 4.90 17.19 4.87
CA LEU A 148 4.16 16.33 5.80
C LEU A 148 5.08 15.31 6.47
N PHE A 149 5.98 14.73 5.68
CA PHE A 149 6.98 13.81 6.22
C PHE A 149 7.94 14.51 7.17
N GLN A 150 8.42 15.68 6.80
CA GLN A 150 9.32 16.47 7.60
C GLN A 150 8.66 16.91 8.91
N ALA A 151 7.48 17.53 8.84
CA ALA A 151 6.75 17.99 10.02
C ALA A 151 6.46 16.83 11.00
N SER A 152 6.00 15.68 10.51
CA SER A 152 5.72 14.52 11.37
C SER A 152 6.99 13.96 12.02
N TYR A 153 8.10 13.89 11.29
CA TYR A 153 9.40 13.46 11.81
C TYR A 153 9.93 14.41 12.88
N GLU A 154 9.96 15.72 12.59
CA GLU A 154 10.46 16.73 13.52
C GLU A 154 9.62 16.80 14.78
N THR A 155 8.29 16.73 14.66
CA THR A 155 7.37 16.71 15.78
C THR A 155 7.64 15.57 16.74
N PHE A 156 7.75 14.35 16.24
CA PHE A 156 7.99 13.19 17.09
C PHE A 156 9.40 13.18 17.68
N SER A 157 10.41 13.58 16.90
CA SER A 157 11.79 13.69 17.35
C SER A 157 11.95 14.74 18.45
N CYS A 158 11.36 15.92 18.26
CA CYS A 158 11.37 16.99 19.24
C CYS A 158 10.75 16.56 20.57
N LEU A 159 9.58 15.87 20.50
CA LEU A 159 8.92 15.36 21.71
C LEU A 159 9.84 14.43 22.50
N ILE A 160 10.44 13.44 21.83
CA ILE A 160 11.31 12.45 22.50
C ILE A 160 12.56 13.12 23.07
N SER A 161 13.17 14.06 22.35
CA SER A 161 14.37 14.79 22.80
C SER A 161 14.07 15.75 23.94
N SER A 162 12.89 16.35 24.00
CA SER A 162 12.50 17.30 25.05
C SER A 162 12.31 16.64 26.40
N VAL A 163 11.91 15.37 26.43
CA VAL A 163 11.70 14.65 27.71
C VAL A 163 13.03 14.35 28.42
N TYR A 164 14.10 14.07 27.66
CA TYR A 164 15.42 13.73 28.23
C TYR A 164 16.55 14.34 27.39
N PRO A 165 16.75 15.67 27.45
CA PRO A 165 17.67 16.38 26.55
C PRO A 165 19.15 15.94 26.74
N LYS A 166 19.56 15.59 27.97
CA LYS A 166 20.93 15.15 28.28
C LYS A 166 21.32 13.80 27.69
N LEU A 167 20.31 12.95 27.35
CA LEU A 167 20.52 11.58 26.87
C LEU A 167 20.61 11.50 25.36
N ASP A 168 20.21 12.51 24.61
CA ASP A 168 20.14 12.51 23.13
C ASP A 168 19.49 11.20 22.63
N VAL A 169 18.24 10.97 23.05
CA VAL A 169 17.50 9.76 22.67
C VAL A 169 17.03 9.86 21.23
N ARG A 170 17.47 8.95 20.38
CA ARG A 170 17.05 8.88 18.97
C ARG A 170 16.04 7.76 18.75
N PRO A 171 14.78 8.08 18.47
CA PRO A 171 13.75 7.09 18.12
C PRO A 171 13.93 6.56 16.70
N GLY A 172 13.27 5.44 16.41
CA GLY A 172 13.11 4.92 15.06
C GLY A 172 11.71 5.20 14.53
N MET A 173 11.60 5.67 13.30
CA MET A 173 10.31 5.95 12.68
C MET A 173 10.28 5.44 11.24
N ILE A 174 9.14 4.86 10.86
CA ILE A 174 8.83 4.46 9.50
C ILE A 174 7.53 5.16 9.13
N SER A 175 7.61 6.07 8.17
CA SER A 175 6.49 6.93 7.77
C SER A 175 6.01 6.58 6.37
N VAL A 176 4.68 6.52 6.19
CA VAL A 176 4.01 6.27 4.90
C VAL A 176 3.03 7.40 4.65
N CYS A 177 3.14 8.04 3.49
CA CYS A 177 2.14 9.00 3.04
C CYS A 177 0.98 8.27 2.38
N HIS A 178 -0.24 8.48 2.88
CA HIS A 178 -1.48 8.20 2.17
C HIS A 178 -2.07 9.52 1.69
N THR A 179 -2.65 9.50 0.50
CA THR A 179 -3.27 10.68 -0.11
C THR A 179 -4.79 10.55 -0.21
N PHE A 180 -5.37 9.47 0.32
CA PHE A 180 -6.78 9.11 0.14
C PHE A 180 -7.50 8.85 1.45
N SER A 181 -8.78 9.25 1.49
CA SER A 181 -9.74 8.88 2.53
C SER A 181 -10.30 7.46 2.30
N ARG A 182 -11.29 7.06 3.10
CA ARG A 182 -12.03 5.81 2.87
C ARG A 182 -12.93 5.86 1.62
N SER A 183 -13.45 7.03 1.29
CA SER A 183 -14.19 7.32 0.06
C SER A 183 -13.31 7.47 -1.18
N SER A 184 -11.99 7.38 -1.02
CA SER A 184 -10.97 7.64 -2.06
C SER A 184 -10.86 9.10 -2.48
N ASP A 185 -11.35 10.04 -1.68
CA ASP A 185 -11.13 11.47 -1.87
C ASP A 185 -9.72 11.87 -1.48
N TRP A 186 -9.27 13.02 -1.99
CA TRP A 186 -7.95 13.56 -1.68
C TRP A 186 -7.86 13.97 -0.20
N ASN A 187 -7.02 13.25 0.54
CA ASN A 187 -6.78 13.47 1.96
C ASN A 187 -5.36 13.04 2.32
N PRO A 188 -4.36 13.90 2.10
CA PRO A 188 -2.98 13.57 2.42
C PRO A 188 -2.74 13.53 3.93
N HIS A 189 -2.15 12.43 4.40
CA HIS A 189 -1.84 12.21 5.81
C HIS A 189 -0.68 11.22 5.96
N ILE A 190 0.00 11.27 7.10
CA ILE A 190 1.13 10.40 7.39
C ILE A 190 0.74 9.34 8.41
N HIS A 191 0.92 8.09 8.04
CA HIS A 191 0.97 6.97 8.97
C HIS A 191 2.42 6.76 9.40
N MET A 192 2.70 6.89 10.69
CA MET A 192 4.01 6.68 11.28
C MET A 192 3.99 5.48 12.21
N ILE A 193 4.94 4.57 12.05
CA ILE A 193 5.25 3.54 13.04
C ILE A 193 6.50 4.00 13.77
N ALA A 194 6.36 4.41 15.02
CA ALA A 194 7.44 4.94 15.84
C ALA A 194 7.80 3.98 16.98
N THR A 195 9.08 3.88 17.31
CA THR A 195 9.52 3.14 18.49
C THR A 195 9.06 3.84 19.77
N MET A 196 8.60 3.07 20.76
CA MET A 196 8.29 3.57 22.11
C MET A 196 9.58 3.71 22.92
N GLY A 197 10.44 4.59 22.47
CA GLY A 197 11.77 4.84 22.98
C GLY A 197 12.79 5.09 21.90
N GLY A 198 14.07 5.05 22.25
CA GLY A 198 15.14 5.26 21.32
C GLY A 198 16.50 4.85 21.88
N ILE A 199 17.55 4.98 21.06
CA ILE A 199 18.92 4.71 21.47
C ILE A 199 19.58 6.02 21.89
N THR A 200 20.12 6.04 23.11
CA THR A 200 20.86 7.19 23.66
C THR A 200 22.21 7.37 22.96
N LYS A 201 22.87 8.52 23.16
CA LYS A 201 24.25 8.75 22.68
C LYS A 201 25.25 7.71 23.21
N TYR A 202 24.96 7.06 24.33
CA TYR A 202 25.80 6.01 24.94
C TYR A 202 25.53 4.59 24.40
N GLY A 203 24.61 4.41 23.45
CA GLY A 203 24.24 3.11 22.91
C GLY A 203 23.33 2.28 23.81
N LYS A 204 22.65 2.90 24.79
CA LYS A 204 21.66 2.24 25.64
C LYS A 204 20.26 2.47 25.11
N TRP A 205 19.41 1.43 25.21
CA TRP A 205 17.98 1.58 24.90
C TRP A 205 17.29 2.36 26.03
N PHE A 206 16.55 3.38 25.66
CA PHE A 206 15.72 4.15 26.56
C PHE A 206 14.26 3.98 26.18
N ARG A 207 13.42 3.51 27.14
CA ARG A 207 12.00 3.29 26.93
C ARG A 207 11.21 4.55 27.27
N VAL A 208 10.26 4.90 26.40
CA VAL A 208 9.24 5.93 26.65
C VAL A 208 7.89 5.21 26.83
N SER A 209 7.25 5.40 27.96
CA SER A 209 6.00 4.70 28.32
C SER A 209 4.76 5.46 27.88
N TYR A 210 4.86 6.78 27.70
CA TYR A 210 3.72 7.64 27.39
C TYR A 210 4.06 8.67 26.30
N ILE A 211 3.10 8.91 25.41
CA ILE A 211 3.16 9.94 24.36
C ILE A 211 2.03 10.95 24.64
N PRO A 212 2.34 12.20 24.97
CA PRO A 212 1.35 13.26 25.17
C PRO A 212 0.83 13.75 23.82
N PHE A 213 -0.31 13.22 23.38
CA PHE A 213 -0.89 13.54 22.08
C PHE A 213 -1.30 14.99 21.93
N ASP A 214 -1.71 15.66 23.03
CA ASP A 214 -2.08 17.08 22.99
C ASP A 214 -0.86 17.96 22.64
N LYS A 215 0.30 17.68 23.25
CA LYS A 215 1.55 18.34 22.86
C LYS A 215 1.94 18.02 21.41
N LEU A 216 1.75 16.77 20.98
CA LEU A 216 2.03 16.40 19.58
C LEU A 216 1.20 17.20 18.58
N ARG A 217 -0.08 17.44 18.87
CA ARG A 217 -0.98 18.21 18.00
C ARG A 217 -0.49 19.63 17.83
N LEU A 218 -0.16 20.31 18.90
CA LEU A 218 0.34 21.69 18.90
C LEU A 218 1.68 21.79 18.17
N VAL A 219 2.64 20.92 18.48
CA VAL A 219 3.97 20.92 17.84
C VAL A 219 3.84 20.58 16.35
N TYR A 220 2.95 19.66 15.98
CA TYR A 220 2.74 19.30 14.58
C TYR A 220 2.14 20.46 13.77
N GLN A 221 1.15 21.17 14.32
CA GLN A 221 0.59 22.36 13.71
C GLN A 221 1.65 23.44 13.48
N ASP A 222 2.43 23.77 14.52
CA ASP A 222 3.49 24.77 14.44
C ASP A 222 4.54 24.42 13.37
N ARG A 223 5.05 23.18 13.39
CA ARG A 223 6.03 22.70 12.42
C ARG A 223 5.52 22.73 10.99
N LEU A 224 4.31 22.22 10.77
CA LEU A 224 3.72 22.17 9.44
C LEU A 224 3.44 23.57 8.90
N LEU A 225 2.85 24.46 9.69
CA LEU A 225 2.56 25.82 9.27
C LEU A 225 3.84 26.63 9.02
N SER A 226 4.89 26.45 9.84
CA SER A 226 6.20 27.06 9.61
C SER A 226 6.83 26.60 8.29
N LEU A 227 6.77 25.30 8.00
CA LEU A 227 7.30 24.76 6.74
C LEU A 227 6.49 25.25 5.52
N LEU A 228 5.16 25.34 5.65
CA LEU A 228 4.29 25.85 4.57
C LEU A 228 4.53 27.35 4.33
N ARG A 229 4.72 28.17 5.38
CA ARG A 229 5.10 29.59 5.22
C ARG A 229 6.38 29.74 4.44
N ASN A 230 7.39 28.92 4.74
CA ASN A 230 8.67 28.97 4.03
C ASN A 230 8.54 28.55 2.56
N ALA A 231 7.64 27.63 2.25
CA ALA A 231 7.45 27.12 0.90
C ALA A 231 6.52 28.00 0.04
N LEU A 232 5.44 28.52 0.64
CA LEU A 232 4.39 29.31 -0.06
C LEU A 232 4.62 30.81 0.00
N GLY A 233 5.49 31.27 0.90
CA GLY A 233 5.82 32.67 1.06
C GLY A 233 4.79 33.48 1.86
N PRO A 234 4.90 34.84 1.82
CA PRO A 234 4.11 35.74 2.65
C PRO A 234 2.58 35.65 2.43
N SER A 235 2.14 35.26 1.24
CA SER A 235 0.71 35.12 0.92
C SER A 235 -0.01 34.11 1.80
N PHE A 236 0.72 33.12 2.34
CA PHE A 236 0.15 32.08 3.21
C PHE A 236 -0.01 32.55 4.68
N GLN A 237 0.53 33.72 5.06
CA GLN A 237 0.54 34.16 6.45
C GLN A 237 -0.88 34.29 7.05
N SER A 238 -1.78 34.94 6.34
CA SER A 238 -3.16 35.18 6.81
C SER A 238 -3.91 33.87 7.06
N GLU A 239 -3.72 32.86 6.19
CA GLU A 239 -4.34 31.56 6.34
C GLU A 239 -3.72 30.79 7.53
N ALA A 240 -2.42 30.86 7.70
CA ALA A 240 -1.76 30.25 8.84
C ALA A 240 -2.26 30.83 10.17
N ASP A 241 -2.44 32.16 10.26
CA ASP A 241 -2.97 32.82 11.45
C ASP A 241 -4.44 32.44 11.72
N LEU A 242 -5.23 32.27 10.67
CA LEU A 242 -6.59 31.75 10.78
C LEU A 242 -6.61 30.31 11.29
N LEU A 243 -5.71 29.46 10.81
CA LEU A 243 -5.61 28.06 11.22
C LEU A 243 -5.20 27.92 12.70
N TYR A 244 -4.33 28.78 13.23
CA TYR A 244 -4.05 28.81 14.66
C TYR A 244 -5.28 29.16 15.49
N LYS A 245 -6.14 30.05 15.01
CA LYS A 245 -7.39 30.42 15.69
C LYS A 245 -8.45 29.30 15.62
N LEU A 246 -8.58 28.66 14.45
CA LEU A 246 -9.57 27.60 14.23
C LEU A 246 -9.22 26.29 14.94
N TYR A 247 -7.94 26.03 15.13
CA TYR A 247 -7.41 24.79 15.74
C TYR A 247 -6.55 25.11 16.98
N PRO A 248 -7.13 25.65 18.05
CA PRO A 248 -6.37 26.04 19.27
C PRO A 248 -5.70 24.85 19.97
N ASP A 249 -6.25 23.64 19.82
CA ASP A 249 -5.67 22.38 20.34
C ASP A 249 -4.69 21.70 19.38
N GLY A 250 -4.33 22.38 18.29
CA GLY A 250 -3.43 21.85 17.25
C GLY A 250 -4.13 20.96 16.22
N PHE A 251 -3.39 20.56 15.21
CA PHE A 251 -3.89 19.66 14.17
C PHE A 251 -4.05 18.24 14.67
N TYR A 252 -5.02 17.51 14.10
CA TYR A 252 -5.38 16.19 14.59
C TYR A 252 -4.26 15.17 14.42
N VAL A 253 -3.73 14.71 15.55
CA VAL A 253 -2.78 13.59 15.65
C VAL A 253 -3.41 12.50 16.49
N ARG A 254 -3.47 11.28 15.98
CA ARG A 254 -4.09 10.13 16.63
C ARG A 254 -3.11 8.97 16.76
N GLY A 255 -3.14 8.33 17.94
CA GLY A 255 -2.43 7.08 18.18
C GLY A 255 -3.42 5.92 18.39
N PRO A 256 -3.90 5.26 17.31
CA PRO A 256 -4.78 4.11 17.49
C PRO A 256 -4.14 3.09 18.42
N LYS A 257 -4.90 2.59 19.41
CA LYS A 257 -4.42 1.49 20.25
C LYS A 257 -4.27 0.25 19.35
N PRO A 258 -3.09 -0.38 19.28
CA PRO A 258 -2.99 -1.66 18.58
C PRO A 258 -3.89 -2.67 19.31
N PRO A 259 -4.52 -3.61 18.57
CA PRO A 259 -5.19 -4.72 19.22
C PRO A 259 -4.25 -5.43 20.20
N ALA A 260 -4.75 -5.91 21.33
CA ALA A 260 -3.95 -6.57 22.36
C ALA A 260 -3.08 -7.72 21.79
N SER A 261 -3.56 -8.41 20.77
CA SER A 261 -2.84 -9.47 20.06
C SER A 261 -1.61 -8.98 19.27
N VAL A 262 -1.47 -7.67 19.01
CA VAL A 262 -0.36 -7.08 18.22
C VAL A 262 0.82 -6.72 19.11
N SER A 263 0.59 -6.46 20.41
CA SER A 263 1.63 -5.98 21.32
C SER A 263 2.72 -7.00 21.65
N HIS A 264 2.49 -8.29 21.38
CA HIS A 264 3.38 -9.38 21.79
C HIS A 264 3.83 -10.31 20.65
N SER A 265 3.43 -10.05 19.41
CA SER A 265 3.75 -10.90 18.27
C SER A 265 4.35 -10.12 17.10
N VAL A 266 5.58 -10.47 16.73
CA VAL A 266 6.26 -9.99 15.53
C VAL A 266 5.39 -10.12 14.28
N LYS A 267 4.76 -11.28 14.10
CA LYS A 267 3.88 -11.57 12.96
C LYS A 267 2.65 -10.65 12.94
N ALA A 268 2.10 -10.37 14.11
CA ALA A 268 0.96 -9.45 14.24
C ALA A 268 1.37 -8.00 13.96
N LEU A 269 2.55 -7.55 14.39
CA LEU A 269 3.09 -6.24 14.07
C LEU A 269 3.33 -6.09 12.57
N VAL A 270 3.96 -7.07 11.94
CA VAL A 270 4.17 -7.09 10.47
C VAL A 270 2.84 -7.03 9.73
N LYS A 271 1.86 -7.84 10.11
CA LYS A 271 0.51 -7.83 9.52
C LYS A 271 -0.18 -6.47 9.71
N TYR A 272 -0.04 -5.87 10.90
CA TYR A 272 -0.60 -4.55 11.19
C TYR A 272 0.03 -3.48 10.30
N VAL A 273 1.34 -3.46 10.22
CA VAL A 273 2.11 -2.52 9.39
C VAL A 273 1.79 -2.69 7.90
N THR A 274 1.68 -3.93 7.42
CA THR A 274 1.32 -4.24 6.03
C THR A 274 0.02 -3.57 5.60
N ARG A 275 -0.97 -3.48 6.50
CA ARG A 275 -2.25 -2.83 6.21
C ARG A 275 -2.12 -1.36 5.81
N TYR A 276 -1.08 -0.68 6.30
CA TYR A 276 -0.90 0.77 6.08
C TYR A 276 0.13 1.08 5.00
N ILE A 277 1.16 0.24 4.83
CA ILE A 277 2.25 0.54 3.89
C ILE A 277 1.81 0.56 2.45
N GLY A 278 0.93 -0.34 2.09
CA GLY A 278 0.62 -0.58 0.69
C GLY A 278 -0.86 -0.57 0.37
N ARG A 279 -1.68 -0.01 1.24
CA ARG A 279 -3.12 0.08 0.98
C ARG A 279 -3.36 0.78 -0.36
N PRO A 280 -4.07 0.16 -1.32
CA PRO A 280 -4.50 0.85 -2.52
C PRO A 280 -5.53 1.92 -2.15
N CYS A 281 -5.70 2.94 -2.99
CA CYS A 281 -6.72 3.99 -2.80
C CYS A 281 -8.12 3.40 -2.74
N ILE A 282 -8.38 2.34 -3.52
CA ILE A 282 -9.57 1.51 -3.39
C ILE A 282 -9.19 0.04 -3.53
N ALA A 283 -9.81 -0.82 -2.72
CA ALA A 283 -9.73 -2.26 -2.95
C ALA A 283 -10.72 -2.61 -4.07
N SER A 284 -10.29 -3.40 -5.06
CA SER A 284 -11.15 -3.78 -6.19
C SER A 284 -12.43 -4.51 -5.76
N SER A 285 -12.39 -5.21 -4.61
CA SER A 285 -13.57 -5.86 -4.00
C SER A 285 -14.63 -4.88 -3.48
N ARG A 286 -14.34 -3.58 -3.44
CA ARG A 286 -15.32 -2.54 -3.08
C ARG A 286 -16.10 -2.01 -4.26
N ILE A 287 -15.76 -2.44 -5.47
CA ILE A 287 -16.50 -2.09 -6.68
C ILE A 287 -17.58 -3.14 -6.87
N ASP A 288 -18.82 -2.72 -6.68
CA ASP A 288 -20.00 -3.59 -6.71
C ASP A 288 -20.48 -3.85 -8.14
N GLY A 289 -20.28 -2.87 -9.05
CA GLY A 289 -20.69 -2.99 -10.44
C GLY A 289 -20.22 -1.86 -11.35
N TYR A 290 -20.34 -2.08 -12.65
CA TYR A 290 -20.06 -1.14 -13.71
C TYR A 290 -20.95 -1.41 -14.92
N ASP A 291 -21.74 -0.45 -15.36
CA ASP A 291 -22.70 -0.57 -16.46
C ASP A 291 -22.17 -0.02 -17.82
N GLY A 292 -20.97 0.55 -17.82
CA GLY A 292 -20.37 1.21 -18.98
C GLY A 292 -20.33 2.73 -18.85
N GLN A 293 -21.21 3.31 -18.04
CA GLN A 293 -21.28 4.77 -17.76
C GLN A 293 -21.03 5.08 -16.30
N PHE A 294 -21.54 4.26 -15.38
CA PHE A 294 -21.47 4.49 -13.95
C PHE A 294 -20.76 3.33 -13.24
N VAL A 295 -20.02 3.68 -12.20
CA VAL A 295 -19.39 2.76 -11.26
C VAL A 295 -20.16 2.80 -9.95
N TYR A 296 -20.52 1.63 -9.44
CA TYR A 296 -21.19 1.40 -8.17
C TYR A 296 -20.15 0.84 -7.19
N PHE A 297 -19.96 1.48 -6.04
CA PHE A 297 -18.96 1.03 -5.07
C PHE A 297 -19.36 1.39 -3.65
N HIS A 298 -18.69 0.78 -2.69
CA HIS A 298 -18.95 1.03 -1.27
C HIS A 298 -17.65 1.27 -0.48
N TYR A 299 -17.82 1.94 0.66
CA TYR A 299 -16.77 2.11 1.67
C TYR A 299 -17.39 2.15 3.06
N THR A 300 -16.59 1.90 4.11
CA THR A 300 -17.06 1.91 5.49
C THR A 300 -16.67 3.24 6.14
N GLU A 301 -17.62 3.96 6.71
CA GLU A 301 -17.37 5.21 7.42
C GLU A 301 -16.65 4.96 8.77
N HIS A 302 -15.88 5.96 9.24
CA HIS A 302 -15.17 5.86 10.51
C HIS A 302 -16.07 6.11 11.70
N SER A 303 -17.13 6.88 11.52
CA SER A 303 -17.99 7.36 12.59
C SER A 303 -18.88 6.27 13.18
N ASP A 304 -19.33 5.34 12.34
CA ASP A 304 -20.33 4.35 12.71
C ASP A 304 -20.04 2.93 12.20
N ASP A 305 -18.90 2.73 11.55
CA ASP A 305 -18.49 1.49 10.86
C ASP A 305 -19.53 0.94 9.87
N LYS A 306 -20.47 1.77 9.41
CA LYS A 306 -21.50 1.39 8.45
C LYS A 306 -20.99 1.51 7.01
N PRO A 307 -21.42 0.63 6.10
CA PRO A 307 -21.14 0.76 4.69
C PRO A 307 -21.87 1.97 4.11
N ARG A 308 -21.16 2.77 3.33
CA ARG A 308 -21.71 3.84 2.49
C ARG A 308 -21.57 3.40 1.05
N TYR A 309 -22.61 3.63 0.26
CA TYR A 309 -22.68 3.25 -1.14
C TYR A 309 -22.72 4.50 -2.00
N GLU A 310 -21.92 4.50 -3.05
CA GLU A 310 -21.77 5.66 -3.93
C GLU A 310 -21.86 5.21 -5.39
N LYS A 311 -22.52 6.03 -6.22
CA LYS A 311 -22.63 5.90 -7.66
C LYS A 311 -21.94 7.10 -8.29
N LEU A 312 -20.94 6.87 -9.12
CA LEU A 312 -20.23 7.92 -9.86
C LEU A 312 -20.23 7.63 -11.35
N SER A 313 -20.15 8.68 -12.17
CA SER A 313 -19.76 8.47 -13.56
C SER A 313 -18.38 7.83 -13.60
N ALA A 314 -18.15 6.92 -14.55
CA ALA A 314 -16.89 6.21 -14.67
C ALA A 314 -15.71 7.18 -14.80
N PHE A 315 -15.88 8.28 -15.51
CA PHE A 315 -14.84 9.29 -15.66
C PHE A 315 -14.54 10.00 -14.31
N SER A 316 -15.55 10.42 -13.55
CA SER A 316 -15.36 11.01 -12.22
C SER A 316 -14.71 10.04 -11.24
N PHE A 317 -15.10 8.76 -11.29
CA PHE A 317 -14.46 7.70 -10.49
C PHE A 317 -12.98 7.54 -10.85
N ILE A 318 -12.64 7.51 -12.13
CA ILE A 318 -11.25 7.43 -12.59
C ILE A 318 -10.45 8.66 -12.14
N LEU A 319 -10.98 9.89 -12.31
CA LEU A 319 -10.32 11.12 -11.87
C LEU A 319 -10.03 11.08 -10.37
N ARG A 320 -10.99 10.60 -9.56
CA ARG A 320 -10.82 10.43 -8.11
C ARG A 320 -9.68 9.46 -7.78
N LEU A 321 -9.47 8.40 -8.56
CA LEU A 321 -8.42 7.43 -8.31
C LEU A 321 -7.03 7.86 -8.80
N ILE A 322 -6.94 8.45 -9.99
CA ILE A 322 -5.65 8.78 -10.60
C ILE A 322 -4.91 9.91 -9.89
N GLN A 323 -5.62 10.76 -9.15
CA GLN A 323 -4.98 11.78 -8.30
C GLN A 323 -4.05 11.17 -7.25
N HIS A 324 -4.21 9.90 -6.88
CA HIS A 324 -3.37 9.20 -5.91
C HIS A 324 -2.12 8.56 -6.51
N ILE A 325 -1.96 8.62 -7.83
CA ILE A 325 -0.72 8.19 -8.49
C ILE A 325 0.39 9.18 -8.13
N PRO A 326 1.45 8.74 -7.43
CA PRO A 326 2.53 9.64 -7.02
C PRO A 326 3.36 10.09 -8.22
N ASP A 327 4.10 11.17 -8.06
CA ASP A 327 5.06 11.61 -9.03
C ASP A 327 6.22 10.63 -9.19
N LYS A 328 6.90 10.72 -10.33
CA LYS A 328 8.06 9.87 -10.61
C LYS A 328 9.10 10.04 -9.50
N ASN A 329 9.59 8.91 -8.97
CA ASN A 329 10.58 8.85 -7.89
C ASN A 329 10.10 9.37 -6.52
N PHE A 330 8.85 9.77 -6.35
CA PHE A 330 8.35 10.14 -5.02
C PHE A 330 8.31 8.94 -4.09
N LYS A 331 9.06 9.03 -2.98
CA LYS A 331 9.14 7.96 -1.97
C LYS A 331 7.97 8.07 -1.00
N MET A 332 6.96 7.21 -1.21
CA MET A 332 5.79 7.11 -0.32
C MET A 332 6.09 6.50 1.06
N LEU A 333 7.21 5.81 1.20
CA LEU A 333 7.70 5.18 2.43
C LEU A 333 9.07 5.75 2.76
N ARG A 334 9.26 6.22 4.01
CA ARG A 334 10.53 6.79 4.48
C ARG A 334 10.89 6.27 5.86
N TYR A 335 12.21 6.13 6.06
CA TYR A 335 12.80 5.68 7.31
C TYR A 335 13.53 6.84 7.98
N TYR A 336 13.33 7.01 9.28
CA TYR A 336 13.92 8.09 10.06
C TYR A 336 14.53 7.59 11.37
N GLY A 337 15.38 8.44 11.96
CA GLY A 337 16.05 8.13 13.20
C GLY A 337 16.92 6.88 13.09
N ILE A 338 16.82 5.97 14.05
CA ILE A 338 17.65 4.74 14.06
C ILE A 338 17.33 3.76 12.92
N TYR A 339 16.23 3.96 12.18
CA TYR A 339 15.89 3.15 11.00
C TYR A 339 16.42 3.71 9.68
N GLN A 340 16.97 4.92 9.67
CA GLN A 340 17.61 5.48 8.49
C GLN A 340 18.89 4.70 8.17
N SER A 341 19.15 4.40 6.89
CA SER A 341 20.26 3.53 6.46
C SER A 341 21.64 3.99 6.97
N THR A 342 21.89 5.29 7.03
CA THR A 342 23.12 5.86 7.58
C THR A 342 23.17 5.74 9.10
N ALA A 343 22.06 6.00 9.79
CA ALA A 343 21.97 5.92 11.24
C ALA A 343 22.02 4.47 11.75
N ALA A 344 21.48 3.52 11.01
CA ALA A 344 21.56 2.09 11.35
C ALA A 344 23.00 1.57 11.44
N LYS A 345 23.94 2.21 10.74
CA LYS A 345 25.38 1.93 10.79
C LYS A 345 26.14 2.80 11.80
N SER A 346 25.45 3.68 12.51
CA SER A 346 26.07 4.56 13.50
C SER A 346 26.60 3.77 14.70
N GLU A 347 27.66 4.29 15.32
CA GLU A 347 28.30 3.64 16.47
C GLU A 347 27.32 3.38 17.62
N ARG A 348 26.39 4.32 17.90
CA ARG A 348 25.38 4.16 18.94
C ARG A 348 24.47 2.95 18.69
N VAL A 349 24.04 2.72 17.44
CA VAL A 349 23.18 1.60 17.06
C VAL A 349 23.98 0.30 17.10
N MET A 350 25.18 0.30 16.55
CA MET A 350 26.06 -0.88 16.57
C MET A 350 26.43 -1.29 17.98
N LYS A 351 26.67 -0.31 18.87
CA LYS A 351 26.92 -0.58 20.29
C LYS A 351 25.69 -1.18 20.96
N ALA A 352 24.50 -0.63 20.73
CA ALA A 352 23.25 -1.15 21.30
C ALA A 352 22.96 -2.59 20.85
N LEU A 353 23.24 -2.93 19.60
CA LEU A 353 23.13 -4.29 19.08
C LEU A 353 24.16 -5.23 19.73
N ARG A 354 25.44 -4.83 19.78
CA ARG A 354 26.51 -5.67 20.37
C ARG A 354 26.31 -5.94 21.86
N THR A 355 25.76 -4.98 22.58
CA THR A 355 25.49 -5.10 24.03
C THR A 355 24.12 -5.71 24.35
N GLY A 356 23.36 -6.18 23.34
CA GLY A 356 22.04 -6.78 23.53
C GLY A 356 20.94 -5.81 24.02
N GLN A 357 21.19 -4.49 23.97
CA GLN A 357 20.18 -3.48 24.35
C GLN A 357 18.97 -3.49 23.41
N VAL A 358 19.21 -3.77 22.14
CA VAL A 358 18.20 -4.01 21.12
C VAL A 358 18.59 -5.21 20.26
N THR A 359 17.61 -5.91 19.72
CA THR A 359 17.80 -6.95 18.71
C THR A 359 16.91 -6.65 17.52
N TYR A 360 17.28 -7.13 16.35
CA TYR A 360 16.36 -7.06 15.21
C TYR A 360 15.14 -7.94 15.45
N LEU A 361 14.02 -7.52 14.90
CA LEU A 361 12.78 -8.28 14.87
C LEU A 361 12.91 -9.57 14.05
N TYR A 362 14.10 -9.81 13.54
CA TYR A 362 14.47 -10.94 12.70
C TYR A 362 14.07 -12.27 13.31
N SER A 363 13.37 -13.07 12.53
CA SER A 363 13.25 -14.50 12.77
C SER A 363 13.61 -15.23 11.47
N PRO A 364 14.14 -16.47 11.53
CA PRO A 364 14.40 -17.28 10.34
C PRO A 364 13.19 -17.38 9.41
N SER A 365 11.96 -17.38 9.96
CA SER A 365 10.72 -17.38 9.19
C SER A 365 10.52 -16.08 8.39
N LEU A 366 10.84 -14.91 8.95
CA LEU A 366 10.74 -13.62 8.24
C LEU A 366 11.79 -13.51 7.13
N HIS A 367 13.02 -14.02 7.37
CA HIS A 367 14.04 -14.08 6.35
C HIS A 367 13.60 -14.96 5.18
N ASN A 368 13.12 -16.15 5.47
CA ASN A 368 12.58 -17.05 4.45
C ASN A 368 11.43 -16.38 3.67
N GLU A 369 10.51 -15.68 4.36
CA GLU A 369 9.46 -14.93 3.68
C GLU A 369 10.04 -13.85 2.74
N ARG A 370 11.06 -13.09 3.19
CA ARG A 370 11.71 -12.10 2.32
C ARG A 370 12.37 -12.73 1.11
N VAL A 371 13.13 -13.80 1.31
CA VAL A 371 13.80 -14.54 0.22
C VAL A 371 12.77 -15.03 -0.79
N TRP A 372 11.65 -15.60 -0.32
CA TRP A 372 10.55 -15.99 -1.19
C TRP A 372 9.96 -14.82 -1.98
N PHE A 373 9.70 -13.67 -1.32
CA PHE A 373 9.16 -12.49 -1.99
C PHE A 373 10.19 -11.75 -2.85
N SER A 374 11.48 -11.89 -2.61
CA SER A 374 12.52 -11.30 -3.45
C SER A 374 12.59 -11.96 -4.83
N HIS A 375 12.23 -13.25 -4.93
CA HIS A 375 12.17 -14.00 -6.17
C HIS A 375 10.76 -14.01 -6.74
N TRP A 376 10.62 -13.65 -8.01
CA TRP A 376 9.34 -13.61 -8.71
C TRP A 376 8.49 -14.89 -8.54
N ARG A 377 9.12 -16.08 -8.67
CA ARG A 377 8.43 -17.37 -8.51
C ARG A 377 7.89 -17.56 -7.09
N GLY A 378 8.72 -17.33 -6.09
CA GLY A 378 8.32 -17.43 -4.68
C GLY A 378 7.23 -16.44 -4.30
N ALA A 379 7.34 -15.22 -4.81
CA ALA A 379 6.32 -14.18 -4.64
C ALA A 379 4.96 -14.60 -5.23
N SER A 380 4.96 -15.24 -6.41
CA SER A 380 3.75 -15.75 -7.06
C SER A 380 3.11 -16.88 -6.26
N ILE A 381 3.89 -17.85 -5.80
CA ILE A 381 3.41 -18.97 -4.98
C ILE A 381 2.78 -18.45 -3.67
N ARG A 382 3.45 -17.57 -2.95
CA ARG A 382 2.98 -17.04 -1.67
C ARG A 382 1.75 -16.13 -1.79
N SER A 383 1.61 -15.43 -2.91
CA SER A 383 0.54 -14.45 -3.08
C SER A 383 -0.70 -15.03 -3.73
N PHE A 384 -0.53 -15.98 -4.64
CA PHE A 384 -1.60 -16.51 -5.47
C PHE A 384 -1.78 -18.03 -5.33
N ASN A 385 -0.95 -18.66 -4.51
CA ASN A 385 -0.91 -20.11 -4.33
C ASN A 385 -0.70 -20.89 -5.66
N VAL A 386 -0.02 -20.24 -6.62
CA VAL A 386 0.25 -20.80 -7.95
C VAL A 386 1.73 -20.72 -8.24
N ASP A 387 2.34 -21.88 -8.57
CA ASP A 387 3.70 -21.90 -9.10
C ASP A 387 3.68 -21.61 -10.61
N PRO A 388 4.23 -20.46 -11.01
CA PRO A 388 4.19 -20.06 -12.42
C PRO A 388 5.01 -20.96 -13.35
N VAL A 389 5.99 -21.70 -12.82
CA VAL A 389 6.86 -22.57 -13.61
C VAL A 389 6.61 -24.07 -13.34
N GLN A 390 5.51 -24.42 -12.72
CA GLN A 390 5.14 -25.82 -12.51
C GLN A 390 4.12 -26.25 -13.58
N CYS A 391 4.33 -27.44 -14.13
CA CYS A 391 3.41 -28.00 -15.12
C CYS A 391 2.07 -28.35 -14.43
N PRO A 392 0.93 -27.89 -14.95
CA PRO A 392 -0.37 -28.17 -14.34
C PRO A 392 -0.78 -29.65 -14.47
N CYS A 393 -0.16 -30.42 -15.38
CA CYS A 393 -0.51 -31.81 -15.63
C CYS A 393 0.33 -32.84 -14.87
N CYS A 394 1.64 -32.65 -14.85
CA CYS A 394 2.57 -33.63 -14.27
C CYS A 394 3.44 -33.06 -13.14
N ASN A 395 3.19 -31.86 -12.70
CA ASN A 395 3.92 -31.15 -11.64
C ASN A 395 5.44 -31.03 -11.87
N THR A 396 5.93 -31.33 -13.07
CA THR A 396 7.36 -31.18 -13.41
C THR A 396 7.68 -29.70 -13.59
N LYS A 397 8.87 -29.29 -13.16
CA LYS A 397 9.38 -27.93 -13.39
C LYS A 397 9.53 -27.68 -14.89
N MET A 398 8.89 -26.65 -15.40
CA MET A 398 8.94 -26.26 -16.82
C MET A 398 10.19 -25.41 -17.12
N LEU A 399 10.65 -25.48 -18.34
CA LEU A 399 11.80 -24.73 -18.84
C LEU A 399 11.32 -23.53 -19.68
N PRO A 400 11.97 -22.36 -19.59
CA PRO A 400 11.64 -21.24 -20.45
C PRO A 400 12.04 -21.58 -21.90
N LEU A 401 11.12 -21.39 -22.81
CA LEU A 401 11.35 -21.64 -24.24
C LEU A 401 11.61 -20.33 -24.99
N PHE A 402 10.69 -19.39 -24.89
CA PHE A 402 10.84 -18.06 -25.49
C PHE A 402 10.02 -17.04 -24.70
N TYR A 403 10.27 -15.77 -24.90
CA TYR A 403 9.43 -14.69 -24.40
C TYR A 403 8.80 -13.90 -25.53
N VAL A 404 7.60 -13.41 -25.28
CA VAL A 404 6.84 -12.57 -26.21
C VAL A 404 6.85 -11.15 -25.68
N LYS A 405 7.17 -10.18 -26.54
CA LYS A 405 7.09 -8.77 -26.21
C LYS A 405 6.40 -8.02 -27.35
N ASN A 406 5.30 -7.34 -27.04
CA ASN A 406 4.45 -6.68 -28.03
C ASN A 406 3.98 -7.61 -29.16
N GLY A 407 3.74 -8.86 -28.86
CA GLY A 407 3.32 -9.87 -29.83
C GLY A 407 4.46 -10.50 -30.67
N ILE A 408 5.69 -10.08 -30.46
CA ILE A 408 6.89 -10.62 -31.15
C ILE A 408 7.59 -11.59 -30.20
N GLY A 409 7.87 -12.81 -30.68
CA GLY A 409 8.58 -13.85 -29.93
C GLY A 409 10.10 -13.72 -30.02
N TYR A 410 10.78 -14.00 -28.92
CA TYR A 410 12.24 -14.03 -28.80
C TYR A 410 12.64 -15.30 -28.06
N TRP A 411 13.62 -16.06 -28.59
CA TRP A 411 14.10 -17.25 -27.91
C TRP A 411 14.67 -16.91 -26.52
N ALA A 412 14.37 -17.74 -25.54
CA ALA A 412 14.98 -17.68 -24.21
C ALA A 412 16.34 -18.39 -24.26
N THR A 413 17.30 -17.88 -25.02
CA THR A 413 18.69 -18.30 -24.89
C THR A 413 19.27 -17.76 -23.60
N ASP A 414 20.18 -18.55 -22.99
CA ASP A 414 20.84 -18.23 -21.72
C ASP A 414 21.24 -16.75 -21.68
N SER A 415 20.76 -16.04 -20.70
CA SER A 415 20.74 -14.57 -20.58
C SER A 415 22.13 -13.89 -20.61
N ARG A 416 23.20 -14.65 -20.76
CA ARG A 416 24.58 -14.17 -20.83
C ARG A 416 25.06 -13.87 -22.26
N LEU A 417 24.34 -14.31 -23.27
CA LEU A 417 24.81 -14.24 -24.66
C LEU A 417 23.82 -13.53 -25.59
N GLY A 418 23.22 -12.47 -25.22
CA GLY A 418 22.49 -11.47 -26.03
C GLY A 418 22.32 -11.63 -27.54
N GLN A 419 22.33 -12.84 -28.07
CA GLN A 419 22.10 -13.08 -29.52
C GLN A 419 20.61 -12.88 -29.82
N ARG A 420 20.28 -11.76 -30.40
CA ARG A 420 19.01 -11.49 -31.05
C ARG A 420 18.81 -12.48 -32.18
N ILE A 421 18.08 -13.53 -31.94
CA ILE A 421 17.52 -14.31 -33.03
C ILE A 421 16.26 -13.55 -33.46
N GLY A 422 16.12 -13.28 -34.74
CA GLY A 422 15.07 -12.42 -35.30
C GLY A 422 13.64 -12.78 -34.85
N PRO A 423 12.66 -11.91 -35.12
CA PRO A 423 11.28 -12.12 -34.69
C PRO A 423 10.74 -13.43 -35.28
N MET A 424 10.27 -14.33 -34.42
CA MET A 424 9.54 -15.51 -34.86
C MET A 424 8.07 -15.17 -35.09
N ASN A 425 7.54 -15.60 -36.21
CA ASN A 425 6.09 -15.70 -36.38
C ASN A 425 5.56 -16.75 -35.42
N ILE A 426 4.83 -16.32 -34.42
CA ILE A 426 4.19 -17.21 -33.44
C ILE A 426 3.20 -18.07 -34.21
N PRO A 427 3.27 -19.41 -34.17
CA PRO A 427 2.31 -20.28 -34.84
C PRO A 427 0.87 -19.92 -34.42
N ARG A 428 -0.04 -19.83 -35.38
CA ARG A 428 -1.45 -19.43 -35.16
C ARG A 428 -2.18 -20.26 -34.11
N GLY A 429 -1.73 -21.46 -33.78
CA GLY A 429 -2.27 -22.33 -32.73
C GLY A 429 -1.98 -21.92 -31.28
N PHE A 430 -1.04 -20.98 -31.04
CA PHE A 430 -0.70 -20.54 -29.68
C PHE A 430 -1.74 -19.59 -29.06
N HIS A 431 -2.66 -19.05 -29.84
CA HIS A 431 -3.67 -18.13 -29.35
C HIS A 431 -4.91 -18.81 -28.70
N ASN A 432 -5.03 -20.15 -28.82
CA ASN A 432 -6.26 -20.86 -28.47
C ASN A 432 -6.11 -22.00 -27.44
N THR A 433 -5.00 -22.08 -26.71
CA THR A 433 -5.00 -23.00 -25.58
C THR A 433 -5.67 -22.33 -24.39
N SER A 434 -6.87 -22.79 -24.10
CA SER A 434 -7.73 -22.52 -22.95
C SER A 434 -7.10 -22.76 -21.55
N CYS A 435 -5.77 -22.71 -21.45
CA CYS A 435 -5.06 -22.77 -20.18
C CYS A 435 -5.07 -21.45 -19.38
N PHE A 436 -5.72 -20.41 -19.92
CA PHE A 436 -5.81 -19.12 -19.24
C PHE A 436 -7.03 -19.01 -18.28
N GLY A 437 -7.96 -19.97 -18.34
CA GLY A 437 -9.23 -19.83 -17.60
C GLY A 437 -9.14 -19.99 -16.09
N GLU A 438 -8.16 -20.72 -15.57
CA GLU A 438 -8.24 -21.14 -14.17
C GLU A 438 -6.96 -20.97 -13.33
N ALA A 439 -5.81 -20.64 -13.91
CA ALA A 439 -4.52 -20.70 -13.19
C ALA A 439 -4.08 -19.38 -12.54
N PHE A 440 -4.68 -18.26 -12.85
CA PHE A 440 -4.55 -17.00 -12.12
C PHE A 440 -5.96 -16.55 -11.74
N PRO A 441 -6.44 -16.83 -10.53
CA PRO A 441 -7.56 -16.09 -10.02
C PRO A 441 -7.10 -14.62 -10.02
N LEU A 442 -7.69 -13.86 -10.91
CA LEU A 442 -7.56 -12.41 -10.93
C LEU A 442 -8.18 -11.93 -9.63
N LEU A 443 -7.34 -11.72 -8.59
CA LEU A 443 -7.72 -11.12 -7.32
C LEU A 443 -8.05 -9.64 -7.50
#